data_52425fc9ec2a808b9944d8cc855c7c38
#
_entry.id   52425fc9ec2a808b9944d8cc855c7c38
#
_cell.length_a   1.000
_cell.length_b   1.000
_cell.length_c   1.000
_cell.angle_alpha   90.00
_cell.angle_beta   90.00
_cell.angle_gamma   90.00
#
_symmetry.space_group_name_H-M   'P 1'
#
loop_
_entity.id
_entity.type
_entity.pdbx_description
1 polymer ?
#
loop_
_entity_poly.entity_id
_entity_poly.type
_entity_poly.pdbx_seq_one_letter_code
_entity_poly.pdbx_strand_id
1 'polypeptide(L)'
;PLGIDERQLAGKNQEGLEKTIYMIASGTGKIRGAKGGGLQTMRQWRTVAMATGEEPLSTDTSQTGVSTRVLEIYGGPFETEEQASLMHQESTQNFGWAGPEFIEHVLKVSEKSICDKYDEMLRYVMSIAKGKSGSHVAGISAVALADAMIDTWFFDSQDAPEPEVDPKKEEGKDDEEQITINQESWDRAKRMAASILQEQIAAASGDVNENAVQFITDWVISNKAYFGEKAIGTCLGTMSESGNVAYIFPSTLNQALTKAGYSPRKTLKYMADNGLIAIANEGSDSKQRYSVKRRFDGRSCRFVEFKIGQFSEKDDDIESEADKYEQESFTDSDGFMSIPEGMEEELPFK
;
A
#
# COMPACT_ATOMS: atom_id res chain seq x y z
N PRO A 1 -20.21 3.44 -6.67
CA PRO A 1 -19.24 2.52 -6.08
C PRO A 1 -19.57 1.08 -6.46
N LEU A 2 -18.55 0.22 -6.50
CA LEU A 2 -18.66 -1.22 -6.70
C LEU A 2 -18.32 -1.90 -5.36
N GLY A 3 -19.27 -2.66 -4.79
CA GLY A 3 -19.06 -3.47 -3.59
C GLY A 3 -18.68 -4.89 -3.99
N ILE A 4 -17.66 -5.45 -3.35
CA ILE A 4 -17.21 -6.85 -3.47
C ILE A 4 -17.14 -7.40 -2.06
N ASP A 5 -18.03 -8.31 -1.75
CA ASP A 5 -18.08 -8.96 -0.45
C ASP A 5 -17.40 -10.33 -0.51
N GLU A 6 -16.79 -10.73 0.60
CA GLU A 6 -16.09 -12.01 0.75
C GLU A 6 -15.09 -12.30 -0.38
N ARG A 7 -14.07 -11.47 -0.52
CA ARG A 7 -13.01 -11.62 -1.54
C ARG A 7 -12.47 -13.04 -1.67
N GLN A 8 -12.37 -13.80 -0.57
CA GLN A 8 -11.87 -15.17 -0.52
C GLN A 8 -12.69 -16.15 -1.39
N LEU A 9 -13.97 -15.84 -1.67
CA LEU A 9 -14.81 -16.64 -2.56
C LEU A 9 -14.39 -16.55 -4.04
N ALA A 10 -13.62 -15.54 -4.42
CA ALA A 10 -13.08 -15.41 -5.77
C ALA A 10 -12.00 -16.44 -6.12
N GLY A 11 -11.62 -17.30 -5.17
CA GLY A 11 -10.65 -18.38 -5.34
C GLY A 11 -9.19 -17.94 -5.33
N LYS A 12 -8.27 -18.91 -5.43
CA LYS A 12 -6.82 -18.70 -5.31
C LYS A 12 -6.15 -18.07 -6.55
N ASN A 13 -6.90 -17.42 -7.44
CA ASN A 13 -6.35 -16.81 -8.65
C ASN A 13 -5.85 -15.37 -8.37
N GLN A 14 -4.74 -15.24 -7.64
CA GLN A 14 -4.11 -13.97 -7.34
C GLN A 14 -3.80 -13.14 -8.60
N GLU A 15 -3.31 -13.77 -9.66
CA GLU A 15 -3.02 -13.07 -10.93
C GLU A 15 -4.27 -12.46 -11.57
N GLY A 16 -5.41 -13.15 -11.47
CA GLY A 16 -6.70 -12.63 -11.94
C GLY A 16 -7.18 -11.44 -11.12
N LEU A 17 -7.01 -11.49 -9.80
CA LEU A 17 -7.34 -10.41 -8.89
C LEU A 17 -6.49 -9.16 -9.17
N GLU A 18 -5.18 -9.30 -9.27
CA GLU A 18 -4.27 -8.20 -9.60
C GLU A 18 -4.64 -7.52 -10.93
N LYS A 19 -4.93 -8.30 -11.97
CA LYS A 19 -5.39 -7.76 -13.26
C LYS A 19 -6.70 -6.98 -13.12
N THR A 20 -7.60 -7.42 -12.26
CA THR A 20 -8.87 -6.74 -11.98
C THR A 20 -8.64 -5.41 -11.27
N ILE A 21 -7.76 -5.37 -10.26
CA ILE A 21 -7.36 -4.15 -9.57
C ILE A 21 -6.78 -3.13 -10.57
N TYR A 22 -5.84 -3.55 -11.41
CA TYR A 22 -5.30 -2.67 -12.45
C TYR A 22 -6.37 -2.15 -13.41
N MET A 23 -7.30 -3.00 -13.82
CA MET A 23 -8.38 -2.62 -14.73
C MET A 23 -9.31 -1.59 -14.09
N ILE A 24 -9.75 -1.82 -12.85
CA ILE A 24 -10.61 -0.88 -12.11
C ILE A 24 -9.89 0.46 -11.96
N ALA A 25 -8.65 0.45 -11.48
CA ALA A 25 -7.87 1.66 -11.23
C ALA A 25 -7.51 2.43 -12.51
N SER A 26 -7.40 1.76 -13.67
CA SER A 26 -7.13 2.44 -14.95
C SER A 26 -8.32 3.25 -15.46
N GLY A 27 -9.54 2.97 -14.99
CA GLY A 27 -10.76 3.63 -15.45
C GLY A 27 -11.13 3.34 -16.92
N THR A 28 -10.46 2.37 -17.56
CA THR A 28 -10.63 2.08 -18.99
C THR A 28 -10.71 0.59 -19.27
N GLY A 29 -11.60 0.21 -20.19
CA GLY A 29 -11.76 -1.17 -20.65
C GLY A 29 -10.65 -1.60 -21.60
N LYS A 30 -10.59 -2.91 -21.86
CA LYS A 30 -9.68 -3.46 -22.85
C LYS A 30 -10.02 -2.98 -24.26
N ILE A 31 -9.01 -2.56 -25.01
CA ILE A 31 -9.14 -2.25 -26.44
C ILE A 31 -9.42 -3.57 -27.19
N ARG A 32 -10.48 -3.61 -27.98
CA ARG A 32 -10.87 -4.75 -28.78
C ARG A 32 -11.06 -4.35 -30.25
N GLY A 33 -10.70 -5.21 -31.18
CA GLY A 33 -11.01 -5.03 -32.58
C GLY A 33 -12.52 -5.16 -32.84
N ALA A 34 -13.04 -4.36 -33.79
CA ALA A 34 -14.42 -4.49 -34.27
C ALA A 34 -14.51 -5.54 -35.38
N LYS A 35 -15.63 -6.26 -35.46
CA LYS A 35 -15.85 -7.28 -36.50
C LYS A 35 -15.80 -6.72 -37.93
N GLY A 36 -16.09 -5.42 -38.09
CA GLY A 36 -16.06 -4.71 -39.39
C GLY A 36 -14.74 -3.99 -39.68
N GLY A 37 -13.68 -4.22 -38.91
CA GLY A 37 -12.42 -3.47 -38.99
C GLY A 37 -12.41 -2.25 -38.05
N GLY A 38 -11.20 -1.83 -37.65
CA GLY A 38 -11.02 -0.75 -36.66
C GLY A 38 -11.11 -1.22 -35.19
N LEU A 39 -11.28 -0.27 -34.29
CA LEU A 39 -11.37 -0.52 -32.86
C LEU A 39 -12.79 -0.31 -32.35
N GLN A 40 -13.21 -1.13 -31.37
CA GLN A 40 -14.45 -0.88 -30.66
C GLN A 40 -14.28 0.35 -29.75
N THR A 41 -15.39 1.08 -29.52
CA THR A 41 -15.42 2.17 -28.53
C THR A 41 -14.98 1.65 -27.17
N MET A 42 -13.93 2.25 -26.63
CA MET A 42 -13.40 1.87 -25.32
C MET A 42 -14.36 2.37 -24.22
N ARG A 43 -14.80 1.45 -23.38
CA ARG A 43 -15.60 1.82 -22.21
C ARG A 43 -14.72 2.48 -21.18
N GLN A 44 -15.22 3.56 -20.58
CA GLN A 44 -14.55 4.28 -19.50
C GLN A 44 -15.45 4.30 -18.28
N TRP A 45 -14.84 4.35 -17.10
CA TRP A 45 -15.55 4.50 -15.84
C TRP A 45 -14.73 5.32 -14.86
N ARG A 46 -15.45 5.97 -13.95
CA ARG A 46 -14.90 6.59 -12.74
C ARG A 46 -15.66 5.99 -11.58
N THR A 47 -15.03 5.12 -10.81
CA THR A 47 -15.67 4.43 -9.70
C THR A 47 -14.65 4.12 -8.63
N VAL A 48 -15.14 3.96 -7.41
CA VAL A 48 -14.40 3.39 -6.29
C VAL A 48 -14.92 1.98 -6.08
N ALA A 49 -14.03 1.01 -5.94
CA ALA A 49 -14.37 -0.33 -5.52
C ALA A 49 -14.06 -0.46 -4.02
N MET A 50 -15.02 -1.01 -3.28
CA MET A 50 -14.86 -1.39 -1.87
C MET A 50 -14.94 -2.90 -1.80
N ALA A 51 -13.99 -3.52 -1.10
CA ALA A 51 -13.96 -4.97 -0.90
C ALA A 51 -13.82 -5.28 0.58
N THR A 52 -14.54 -6.31 1.03
CA THR A 52 -14.38 -6.90 2.35
C THR A 52 -13.74 -8.29 2.23
N GLY A 53 -13.09 -8.77 3.28
CA GLY A 53 -12.47 -10.09 3.30
C GLY A 53 -11.61 -10.31 4.53
N GLU A 54 -11.33 -11.57 4.81
CA GLU A 54 -10.47 -11.99 5.92
C GLU A 54 -8.97 -11.86 5.59
N GLU A 55 -8.63 -11.78 4.31
CA GLU A 55 -7.26 -11.66 3.84
C GLU A 55 -7.06 -10.36 3.06
N PRO A 56 -5.88 -9.72 3.12
CA PRO A 56 -5.58 -8.53 2.35
C PRO A 56 -5.66 -8.78 0.84
N LEU A 57 -5.98 -7.74 0.06
CA LEU A 57 -5.99 -7.79 -1.41
C LEU A 57 -4.57 -7.84 -1.98
N SER A 58 -3.63 -7.12 -1.36
CA SER A 58 -2.21 -7.21 -1.64
C SER A 58 -1.56 -8.27 -0.74
N THR A 59 -0.58 -8.97 -1.28
CA THR A 59 0.21 -9.98 -0.56
C THR A 59 1.69 -9.63 -0.69
N ASP A 60 2.56 -10.24 0.12
CA ASP A 60 4.02 -10.05 0.08
C ASP A 60 4.62 -10.32 -1.30
N THR A 61 3.93 -11.10 -2.13
CA THR A 61 4.33 -11.43 -3.50
C THR A 61 3.70 -10.51 -4.56
N SER A 62 2.73 -9.67 -4.17
CA SER A 62 2.05 -8.76 -5.09
C SER A 62 3.03 -7.72 -5.65
N GLN A 63 2.81 -7.36 -6.91
CA GLN A 63 3.61 -6.30 -7.50
C GLN A 63 3.32 -4.96 -6.81
N THR A 64 4.35 -4.15 -6.55
CA THR A 64 4.26 -2.81 -5.95
C THR A 64 3.14 -1.95 -6.55
N GLY A 65 2.86 -2.10 -7.86
CA GLY A 65 1.78 -1.38 -8.51
C GLY A 65 0.36 -1.82 -8.09
N VAL A 66 0.19 -2.98 -7.47
CA VAL A 66 -1.10 -3.42 -6.89
C VAL A 66 -1.30 -2.73 -5.55
N SER A 67 -0.33 -2.86 -4.64
CA SER A 67 -0.40 -2.24 -3.31
C SER A 67 -0.61 -0.73 -3.38
N THR A 68 -0.01 -0.03 -4.35
CA THR A 68 -0.19 1.41 -4.53
C THR A 68 -1.59 1.83 -5.01
N ARG A 69 -2.45 0.91 -5.39
CA ARG A 69 -3.83 1.15 -5.88
C ARG A 69 -4.91 0.72 -4.92
N VAL A 70 -4.53 0.06 -3.85
CA VAL A 70 -5.44 -0.46 -2.84
C VAL A 70 -5.14 0.25 -1.52
N LEU A 71 -6.16 0.84 -0.93
CA LEU A 71 -6.10 1.36 0.43
C LEU A 71 -6.68 0.29 1.33
N GLU A 72 -5.85 -0.37 2.10
CA GLU A 72 -6.24 -1.44 3.00
C GLU A 72 -6.45 -0.90 4.41
N ILE A 73 -7.59 -1.21 5.01
CA ILE A 73 -7.92 -0.83 6.38
C ILE A 73 -8.12 -2.12 7.16
N TYR A 74 -7.36 -2.29 8.23
CA TYR A 74 -7.35 -3.49 9.04
C TYR A 74 -8.22 -3.34 10.28
N GLY A 75 -8.70 -4.47 10.79
CA GLY A 75 -9.51 -4.55 11.99
C GLY A 75 -11.01 -4.61 11.74
N GLY A 76 -11.75 -4.96 12.77
CA GLY A 76 -13.22 -4.97 12.75
C GLY A 76 -13.77 -3.60 13.11
N PRO A 77 -14.88 -3.17 12.50
CA PRO A 77 -15.51 -1.88 12.80
C PRO A 77 -16.21 -1.85 14.16
N PHE A 78 -16.37 -3.00 14.82
CA PHE A 78 -17.10 -3.16 16.07
C PHE A 78 -16.24 -3.84 17.12
N GLU A 79 -16.35 -3.36 18.36
CA GLU A 79 -15.64 -3.94 19.50
C GLU A 79 -16.40 -5.12 20.11
N THR A 80 -17.74 -5.14 19.97
CA THR A 80 -18.61 -6.18 20.53
C THR A 80 -19.61 -6.71 19.52
N GLU A 81 -20.09 -7.94 19.74
CA GLU A 81 -21.12 -8.60 18.92
C GLU A 81 -22.46 -7.86 19.01
N GLU A 82 -22.78 -7.26 20.18
CA GLU A 82 -23.98 -6.46 20.36
C GLU A 82 -23.97 -5.21 19.47
N GLN A 83 -22.82 -4.52 19.34
CA GLN A 83 -22.67 -3.37 18.46
C GLN A 83 -22.88 -3.77 17.00
N ALA A 84 -22.30 -4.89 16.57
CA ALA A 84 -22.45 -5.42 15.22
C ALA A 84 -23.91 -5.79 14.92
N SER A 85 -24.59 -6.46 15.88
CA SER A 85 -26.00 -6.84 15.75
C SER A 85 -26.92 -5.62 15.68
N LEU A 86 -26.68 -4.61 16.51
CA LEU A 86 -27.45 -3.37 16.51
C LEU A 86 -27.28 -2.65 15.16
N MET A 87 -26.04 -2.50 14.68
CA MET A 87 -25.78 -1.86 13.40
C MET A 87 -26.45 -2.61 12.24
N HIS A 88 -26.41 -3.94 12.26
CA HIS A 88 -27.11 -4.74 11.24
C HIS A 88 -28.62 -4.51 11.28
N GLN A 89 -29.23 -4.49 12.46
CA GLN A 89 -30.66 -4.23 12.62
C GLN A 89 -31.03 -2.83 12.13
N GLU A 90 -30.30 -1.80 12.57
CA GLU A 90 -30.57 -0.41 12.20
C GLU A 90 -30.34 -0.19 10.69
N SER A 91 -29.28 -0.75 10.11
CA SER A 91 -29.01 -0.60 8.68
C SER A 91 -30.07 -1.26 7.79
N THR A 92 -30.74 -2.33 8.24
CA THR A 92 -31.83 -2.97 7.48
C THR A 92 -33.13 -2.15 7.48
N GLN A 93 -33.31 -1.28 8.47
CA GLN A 93 -34.50 -0.45 8.62
C GLN A 93 -34.31 0.99 8.11
N ASN A 94 -33.09 1.50 8.20
CA ASN A 94 -32.73 2.90 7.94
C ASN A 94 -31.73 3.04 6.78
N PHE A 95 -31.86 2.24 5.72
CA PHE A 95 -30.94 2.32 4.57
C PHE A 95 -31.38 3.39 3.56
N GLY A 96 -30.43 3.94 2.81
CA GLY A 96 -30.65 4.76 1.63
C GLY A 96 -30.91 6.25 1.89
N TRP A 97 -30.91 6.72 3.12
CA TRP A 97 -31.18 8.13 3.46
C TRP A 97 -29.93 9.01 3.44
N ALA A 98 -28.86 8.57 4.09
CA ALA A 98 -27.66 9.38 4.28
C ALA A 98 -26.99 9.79 2.95
N GLY A 99 -26.97 8.91 1.95
CA GLY A 99 -26.33 9.19 0.67
C GLY A 99 -26.93 10.36 -0.10
N PRO A 100 -28.25 10.38 -0.38
CA PRO A 100 -28.92 11.51 -1.00
C PRO A 100 -28.75 12.81 -0.21
N GLU A 101 -28.89 12.77 1.11
CA GLU A 101 -28.73 13.94 1.97
C GLU A 101 -27.30 14.50 1.93
N PHE A 102 -26.30 13.62 1.98
CA PHE A 102 -24.90 14.04 1.80
C PHE A 102 -24.69 14.75 0.46
N ILE A 103 -25.26 14.23 -0.62
CA ILE A 103 -25.16 14.84 -1.95
C ILE A 103 -25.85 16.20 -1.99
N GLU A 104 -27.00 16.35 -1.32
CA GLU A 104 -27.67 17.66 -1.22
C GLU A 104 -26.80 18.70 -0.51
N HIS A 105 -26.09 18.32 0.56
CA HIS A 105 -25.11 19.20 1.22
C HIS A 105 -23.97 19.55 0.29
N VAL A 106 -23.38 18.57 -0.41
CA VAL A 106 -22.30 18.80 -1.38
C VAL A 106 -22.71 19.76 -2.48
N LEU A 107 -23.96 19.66 -2.99
CA LEU A 107 -24.46 20.52 -4.07
C LEU A 107 -24.75 21.96 -3.65
N LYS A 108 -24.87 22.24 -2.36
CA LYS A 108 -25.03 23.60 -1.82
C LYS A 108 -23.70 24.33 -1.66
N VAL A 109 -22.60 23.59 -1.60
CA VAL A 109 -21.26 24.11 -1.35
C VAL A 109 -20.51 24.31 -2.67
N SER A 110 -19.71 25.37 -2.79
CA SER A 110 -18.92 25.61 -3.98
C SER A 110 -17.85 24.53 -4.19
N GLU A 111 -17.67 24.09 -5.43
CA GLU A 111 -16.61 23.15 -5.81
C GLU A 111 -15.23 23.66 -5.37
N LYS A 112 -14.99 24.96 -5.53
CA LYS A 112 -13.74 25.58 -5.12
C LYS A 112 -13.48 25.41 -3.62
N SER A 113 -14.50 25.63 -2.78
CA SER A 113 -14.38 25.52 -1.33
C SER A 113 -14.05 24.09 -0.89
N ILE A 114 -14.66 23.07 -1.56
CA ILE A 114 -14.34 21.66 -1.33
C ILE A 114 -12.88 21.37 -1.76
N CYS A 115 -12.46 21.87 -2.92
CA CYS A 115 -11.09 21.70 -3.40
C CYS A 115 -10.07 22.35 -2.46
N ASP A 116 -10.34 23.56 -1.97
CA ASP A 116 -9.46 24.27 -1.02
C ASP A 116 -9.29 23.45 0.28
N LYS A 117 -10.38 22.86 0.80
CA LYS A 117 -10.32 21.98 1.98
C LYS A 117 -9.63 20.65 1.70
N TYR A 118 -9.83 20.09 0.51
CA TYR A 118 -9.09 18.90 0.09
C TYR A 118 -7.58 19.19 0.02
N ASP A 119 -7.18 20.31 -0.55
CA ASP A 119 -5.77 20.72 -0.64
C ASP A 119 -5.15 20.96 0.74
N GLU A 120 -5.94 21.46 1.70
CA GLU A 120 -5.50 21.62 3.09
C GLU A 120 -5.23 20.25 3.73
N MET A 121 -6.16 19.29 3.60
CA MET A 121 -5.99 17.92 4.10
C MET A 121 -4.84 17.21 3.38
N LEU A 122 -4.71 17.39 2.06
CA LEU A 122 -3.64 16.81 1.26
C LEU A 122 -2.26 17.27 1.74
N ARG A 123 -2.09 18.56 1.98
CA ARG A 123 -0.84 19.12 2.53
C ARG A 123 -0.51 18.53 3.90
N TYR A 124 -1.50 18.40 4.77
CA TYR A 124 -1.32 17.75 6.07
C TYR A 124 -0.85 16.30 5.91
N VAL A 125 -1.56 15.47 5.14
CA VAL A 125 -1.21 14.05 4.95
C VAL A 125 0.16 13.90 4.27
N MET A 126 0.50 14.77 3.30
CA MET A 126 1.84 14.80 2.69
C MET A 126 2.94 15.10 3.72
N SER A 127 2.70 16.03 4.64
CA SER A 127 3.69 16.41 5.66
C SER A 127 4.03 15.24 6.60
N ILE A 128 3.04 14.45 6.99
CA ILE A 128 3.24 13.29 7.87
C ILE A 128 3.74 12.04 7.11
N ALA A 129 3.50 11.94 5.80
CA ALA A 129 3.97 10.82 4.97
C ALA A 129 5.49 10.81 4.79
N LYS A 130 6.16 11.96 4.90
CA LYS A 130 7.63 12.11 4.74
C LYS A 130 8.18 11.39 3.50
N GLY A 131 7.44 11.43 2.39
CA GLY A 131 7.80 10.75 1.13
C GLY A 131 7.51 9.26 1.05
N LYS A 132 7.02 8.64 2.13
CA LYS A 132 6.56 7.24 2.14
C LYS A 132 5.10 7.16 1.71
N SER A 133 4.71 6.07 1.07
CA SER A 133 3.31 5.78 0.66
C SER A 133 2.62 6.92 -0.13
N GLY A 134 3.38 7.69 -0.91
CA GLY A 134 2.87 8.85 -1.64
C GLY A 134 1.66 8.57 -2.54
N SER A 135 1.51 7.33 -3.04
CA SER A 135 0.37 6.88 -3.83
C SER A 135 -0.96 6.84 -3.06
N HIS A 136 -0.91 6.64 -1.74
CA HIS A 136 -2.09 6.57 -0.88
C HIS A 136 -2.54 7.95 -0.36
N VAL A 137 -1.62 8.92 -0.34
CA VAL A 137 -1.87 10.26 0.25
C VAL A 137 -3.14 10.90 -0.28
N ALA A 138 -3.34 10.88 -1.61
CA ALA A 138 -4.52 11.47 -2.23
C ALA A 138 -5.82 10.78 -1.80
N GLY A 139 -5.81 9.44 -1.76
CA GLY A 139 -6.97 8.65 -1.34
C GLY A 139 -7.31 8.86 0.14
N ILE A 140 -6.30 8.82 1.01
CA ILE A 140 -6.47 9.07 2.45
C ILE A 140 -7.02 10.48 2.69
N SER A 141 -6.50 11.48 1.98
CA SER A 141 -6.98 12.87 2.10
C SER A 141 -8.44 13.03 1.70
N ALA A 142 -8.87 12.34 0.64
CA ALA A 142 -10.27 12.37 0.21
C ALA A 142 -11.20 11.70 1.22
N VAL A 143 -10.79 10.54 1.78
CA VAL A 143 -11.56 9.84 2.81
C VAL A 143 -11.66 10.68 4.08
N ALA A 144 -10.55 11.30 4.52
CA ALA A 144 -10.53 12.14 5.71
C ALA A 144 -11.37 13.40 5.56
N LEU A 145 -11.34 14.05 4.39
CA LEU A 145 -12.23 15.18 4.13
C LEU A 145 -13.69 14.75 4.19
N ALA A 146 -14.05 13.63 3.55
CA ALA A 146 -15.42 13.12 3.56
C ALA A 146 -15.88 12.77 4.98
N ASP A 147 -15.02 12.20 5.81
CA ASP A 147 -15.29 11.91 7.22
C ASP A 147 -15.59 13.20 8.00
N ALA A 148 -14.75 14.24 7.85
CA ALA A 148 -14.97 15.53 8.49
C ALA A 148 -16.29 16.20 8.04
N MET A 149 -16.64 16.08 6.76
CA MET A 149 -17.92 16.58 6.22
C MET A 149 -19.10 15.84 6.80
N ILE A 150 -19.03 14.51 6.84
CA ILE A 150 -20.10 13.66 7.40
C ILE A 150 -20.29 13.99 8.87
N ASP A 151 -19.23 14.07 9.63
CA ASP A 151 -19.28 14.36 11.06
C ASP A 151 -19.92 15.72 11.32
N THR A 152 -19.48 16.74 10.62
CA THR A 152 -20.03 18.09 10.74
C THR A 152 -21.51 18.17 10.34
N TRP A 153 -21.90 17.53 9.25
CA TRP A 153 -23.25 17.69 8.70
C TRP A 153 -24.31 16.81 9.36
N PHE A 154 -23.92 15.64 9.90
CA PHE A 154 -24.89 14.68 10.43
C PHE A 154 -24.84 14.53 11.95
N PHE A 155 -23.70 14.79 12.58
CA PHE A 155 -23.54 14.51 14.00
C PHE A 155 -23.35 15.75 14.87
N ASP A 156 -22.85 16.84 14.30
CA ASP A 156 -22.54 18.07 15.04
C ASP A 156 -23.64 19.15 14.93
N SER A 157 -24.70 18.88 14.19
CA SER A 157 -25.77 19.86 13.90
C SER A 157 -26.69 20.16 15.08
N GLN A 158 -26.45 19.62 16.29
CA GLN A 158 -27.35 19.84 17.44
C GLN A 158 -27.18 21.22 18.10
N ASP A 159 -26.10 21.96 17.83
CA ASP A 159 -25.83 23.27 18.44
C ASP A 159 -25.40 24.37 17.45
N ALA A 160 -25.46 24.13 16.15
CA ALA A 160 -25.17 25.20 15.19
C ALA A 160 -26.30 26.27 15.29
N PRO A 161 -25.99 27.52 15.64
CA PRO A 161 -26.99 28.57 15.56
C PRO A 161 -27.50 28.63 14.11
N GLU A 162 -28.82 28.65 13.95
CA GLU A 162 -29.45 28.90 12.64
C GLU A 162 -28.71 30.10 12.01
N PRO A 163 -28.27 30.03 10.74
CA PRO A 163 -27.61 31.15 10.11
C PRO A 163 -28.56 32.35 10.22
N GLU A 164 -28.09 33.43 10.85
CA GLU A 164 -28.87 34.68 10.87
C GLU A 164 -29.12 35.09 9.43
N VAL A 165 -30.31 34.86 8.96
CA VAL A 165 -30.76 35.31 7.64
C VAL A 165 -30.84 36.82 7.71
N ASP A 166 -29.84 37.51 7.19
CA ASP A 166 -29.89 38.96 7.00
C ASP A 166 -31.03 39.28 6.00
N PRO A 167 -32.13 39.88 6.43
CA PRO A 167 -33.30 40.14 5.58
C PRO A 167 -33.02 41.16 4.47
N LYS A 168 -31.79 41.60 4.27
CA LYS A 168 -31.35 42.55 3.25
C LYS A 168 -30.41 41.97 2.19
N LYS A 169 -30.17 40.65 2.18
CA LYS A 169 -29.46 40.04 1.07
C LYS A 169 -30.39 40.03 -0.17
N GLU A 170 -30.03 40.85 -1.14
CA GLU A 170 -30.70 40.88 -2.45
C GLU A 170 -30.57 39.49 -3.12
N GLU A 171 -31.71 38.93 -3.49
CA GLU A 171 -31.82 37.76 -4.39
C GLU A 171 -31.18 38.13 -5.72
N GLY A 172 -29.94 37.66 -5.99
CA GLY A 172 -29.35 37.92 -7.29
C GLY A 172 -27.86 37.68 -7.49
N LYS A 173 -27.17 37.04 -6.61
CA LYS A 173 -25.84 36.45 -6.89
C LYS A 173 -25.87 35.04 -6.39
N ASP A 174 -25.42 34.12 -7.27
CA ASP A 174 -25.04 32.75 -6.91
C ASP A 174 -23.87 32.81 -5.90
N ASP A 175 -24.16 33.18 -4.65
CA ASP A 175 -23.22 33.06 -3.54
C ASP A 175 -23.12 31.58 -3.21
N GLU A 176 -22.25 30.89 -3.95
CA GLU A 176 -21.85 29.51 -3.63
C GLU A 176 -21.39 29.47 -2.17
N GLU A 177 -22.08 28.72 -1.33
CA GLU A 177 -21.76 28.60 0.09
C GLU A 177 -20.36 28.01 0.27
N GLN A 178 -19.59 28.61 1.16
CA GLN A 178 -18.30 28.03 1.56
C GLN A 178 -18.55 26.86 2.51
N ILE A 179 -17.78 25.78 2.32
CA ILE A 179 -17.85 24.65 3.25
C ILE A 179 -17.35 25.08 4.63
N THR A 180 -18.20 24.91 5.63
CA THR A 180 -17.82 25.06 7.04
C THR A 180 -17.68 23.67 7.63
N ILE A 181 -16.50 23.37 8.16
CA ILE A 181 -16.20 22.13 8.87
C ILE A 181 -15.86 22.50 10.31
N ASN A 182 -16.50 21.81 11.26
CA ASN A 182 -16.18 21.97 12.68
C ASN A 182 -14.73 21.59 12.96
N GLN A 183 -14.08 22.33 13.84
CA GLN A 183 -12.66 22.11 14.18
C GLN A 183 -12.43 20.72 14.81
N GLU A 184 -13.34 20.27 15.67
CA GLU A 184 -13.23 18.94 16.29
C GLU A 184 -13.34 17.82 15.25
N SER A 185 -14.29 17.91 14.34
CA SER A 185 -14.47 16.99 13.21
C SER A 185 -13.23 16.98 12.31
N TRP A 186 -12.65 18.17 12.06
CA TRP A 186 -11.42 18.31 11.28
C TRP A 186 -10.22 17.62 11.94
N ASP A 187 -10.03 17.84 13.24
CA ASP A 187 -8.93 17.25 14.00
C ASP A 187 -9.11 15.73 14.16
N ARG A 188 -10.36 15.26 14.31
CA ARG A 188 -10.67 13.82 14.29
C ARG A 188 -10.29 13.19 12.95
N ALA A 189 -10.69 13.81 11.85
CA ALA A 189 -10.35 13.34 10.51
C ALA A 189 -8.84 13.30 10.25
N LYS A 190 -8.08 14.27 10.76
CA LYS A 190 -6.61 14.26 10.72
C LYS A 190 -6.03 13.08 11.49
N ARG A 191 -6.54 12.77 12.69
CA ARG A 191 -6.10 11.61 13.47
C ARG A 191 -6.37 10.30 12.73
N MET A 192 -7.56 10.15 12.16
CA MET A 192 -7.92 8.99 11.34
C MET A 192 -6.99 8.87 10.13
N ALA A 193 -6.72 9.97 9.40
CA ALA A 193 -5.80 9.97 8.27
C ALA A 193 -4.39 9.52 8.67
N ALA A 194 -3.90 9.99 9.82
CA ALA A 194 -2.59 9.59 10.34
C ALA A 194 -2.53 8.09 10.67
N SER A 195 -3.58 7.54 11.31
CA SER A 195 -3.68 6.11 11.62
C SER A 195 -3.66 5.26 10.35
N ILE A 196 -4.53 5.58 9.38
CA ILE A 196 -4.58 4.85 8.12
C ILE A 196 -3.24 4.93 7.38
N LEU A 197 -2.59 6.10 7.37
CA LEU A 197 -1.29 6.25 6.73
C LEU A 197 -0.21 5.40 7.39
N GLN A 198 -0.18 5.32 8.72
CA GLN A 198 0.75 4.47 9.45
C GLN A 198 0.55 2.99 9.12
N GLU A 199 -0.70 2.54 9.04
CA GLU A 199 -1.00 1.17 8.60
C GLU A 199 -0.50 0.89 7.18
N GLN A 200 -0.70 1.83 6.23
CA GLN A 200 -0.18 1.68 4.87
C GLN A 200 1.35 1.67 4.82
N ILE A 201 2.02 2.47 5.64
CA ILE A 201 3.49 2.48 5.72
C ILE A 201 3.99 1.17 6.32
N ALA A 202 3.37 0.66 7.37
CA ALA A 202 3.72 -0.61 7.98
C ALA A 202 3.51 -1.78 7.01
N ALA A 203 2.37 -1.81 6.31
CA ALA A 203 2.08 -2.83 5.29
C ALA A 203 3.01 -2.74 4.07
N ALA A 204 3.46 -1.53 3.69
CA ALA A 204 4.38 -1.30 2.57
C ALA A 204 5.86 -1.48 2.94
N SER A 205 6.20 -1.71 4.20
CA SER A 205 7.59 -1.79 4.68
C SER A 205 8.36 -3.02 4.17
N GLY A 206 7.69 -3.98 3.53
CA GLY A 206 8.35 -5.06 2.80
C GLY A 206 8.47 -4.73 1.31
N ASP A 207 9.64 -4.32 0.83
CA ASP A 207 9.90 -4.38 -0.63
C ASP A 207 9.76 -5.86 -1.05
N VAL A 208 8.92 -6.12 -2.06
CA VAL A 208 8.73 -7.48 -2.63
C VAL A 208 10.07 -8.16 -2.92
N ASN A 209 11.09 -7.38 -3.27
CA ASN A 209 12.42 -7.91 -3.51
C ASN A 209 13.17 -8.22 -2.21
N GLU A 210 12.98 -7.44 -1.14
CA GLU A 210 13.52 -7.74 0.20
C GLU A 210 12.87 -8.99 0.76
N ASN A 211 11.55 -9.10 0.68
CA ASN A 211 10.81 -10.32 1.06
C ASN A 211 11.29 -11.54 0.27
N ALA A 212 11.58 -11.37 -1.04
CA ALA A 212 12.14 -12.44 -1.85
C ALA A 212 13.54 -12.85 -1.41
N VAL A 213 14.38 -11.92 -0.96
CA VAL A 213 15.72 -12.21 -0.41
C VAL A 213 15.59 -12.92 0.94
N GLN A 214 14.71 -12.45 1.82
CA GLN A 214 14.43 -13.13 3.09
C GLN A 214 13.93 -14.56 2.84
N PHE A 215 12.97 -14.74 1.93
CA PHE A 215 12.52 -16.07 1.51
C PHE A 215 13.67 -16.97 1.05
N ILE A 216 14.61 -16.45 0.23
CA ILE A 216 15.78 -17.24 -0.21
C ILE A 216 16.65 -17.63 0.98
N THR A 217 16.87 -16.72 1.92
CA THR A 217 17.65 -16.96 3.13
C THR A 217 17.04 -18.09 3.95
N ASP A 218 15.75 -18.00 4.27
CA ASP A 218 15.02 -19.00 5.04
C ASP A 218 14.94 -20.34 4.30
N TRP A 219 14.74 -20.27 2.96
CA TRP A 219 14.73 -21.47 2.12
C TRP A 219 16.07 -22.19 2.10
N VAL A 220 17.20 -21.49 2.02
CA VAL A 220 18.55 -22.07 2.09
C VAL A 220 18.78 -22.70 3.46
N ILE A 221 18.46 -22.01 4.54
CA ILE A 221 18.63 -22.50 5.91
C ILE A 221 17.79 -23.76 6.15
N SER A 222 16.52 -23.74 5.79
CA SER A 222 15.58 -24.86 5.96
C SER A 222 15.93 -26.09 5.12
N ASN A 223 16.62 -25.87 3.99
CA ASN A 223 17.02 -26.94 3.07
C ASN A 223 18.51 -27.29 3.16
N LYS A 224 19.20 -26.91 4.24
CA LYS A 224 20.65 -27.10 4.39
C LYS A 224 21.13 -28.55 4.13
N ALA A 225 20.32 -29.54 4.48
CA ALA A 225 20.62 -30.97 4.25
C ALA A 225 20.67 -31.38 2.77
N TYR A 226 20.14 -30.56 1.87
CA TYR A 226 20.14 -30.80 0.42
C TYR A 226 21.29 -30.06 -0.31
N PHE A 227 22.23 -29.44 0.43
CA PHE A 227 23.39 -28.80 -0.12
C PHE A 227 24.64 -29.62 0.09
N GLY A 228 25.51 -29.71 -0.94
CA GLY A 228 26.78 -30.40 -0.91
C GLY A 228 26.77 -31.80 -1.59
N GLU A 229 27.95 -32.41 -1.65
CA GLU A 229 28.13 -33.71 -2.30
C GLU A 229 27.43 -34.88 -1.58
N LYS A 230 27.14 -34.71 -0.29
CA LYS A 230 26.40 -35.68 0.55
C LYS A 230 24.91 -35.30 0.73
N ALA A 231 24.35 -34.55 -0.20
CA ALA A 231 22.97 -34.11 -0.13
C ALA A 231 21.99 -35.29 -0.05
N ILE A 232 20.98 -35.17 0.79
CA ILE A 232 19.91 -36.16 0.93
C ILE A 232 18.88 -35.93 -0.20
N GLY A 233 18.92 -36.73 -1.27
CA GLY A 233 18.00 -36.59 -2.40
C GLY A 233 18.51 -35.67 -3.49
N THR A 234 17.65 -34.77 -4.00
CA THR A 234 18.02 -33.83 -5.08
C THR A 234 18.92 -32.74 -4.55
N CYS A 235 20.16 -32.68 -5.01
CA CYS A 235 21.12 -31.65 -4.63
C CYS A 235 20.68 -30.28 -5.13
N LEU A 236 20.53 -29.29 -4.23
CA LEU A 236 20.13 -27.93 -4.54
C LEU A 236 21.32 -27.03 -4.89
N GLY A 237 22.52 -27.45 -4.51
CA GLY A 237 23.74 -26.67 -4.68
C GLY A 237 24.80 -27.07 -3.66
N THR A 238 25.68 -26.16 -3.31
CA THR A 238 26.71 -26.36 -2.25
C THR A 238 26.84 -25.10 -1.40
N MET A 239 27.48 -25.22 -0.23
CA MET A 239 27.74 -24.09 0.66
C MET A 239 29.24 -23.87 0.79
N SER A 240 29.65 -22.65 1.12
CA SER A 240 31.02 -22.38 1.53
C SER A 240 31.35 -23.07 2.86
N GLU A 241 32.62 -23.27 3.14
CA GLU A 241 33.10 -23.87 4.41
C GLU A 241 32.65 -23.03 5.63
N SER A 242 32.59 -21.70 5.48
CA SER A 242 32.10 -20.78 6.52
C SER A 242 30.58 -20.80 6.70
N GLY A 243 29.82 -21.37 5.75
CA GLY A 243 28.34 -21.34 5.77
C GLY A 243 27.69 -20.02 5.34
N ASN A 244 28.50 -18.97 5.08
CA ASN A 244 27.99 -17.63 4.78
C ASN A 244 27.64 -17.40 3.29
N VAL A 245 28.00 -18.36 2.42
CA VAL A 245 27.71 -18.28 0.99
C VAL A 245 27.06 -19.57 0.52
N ALA A 246 25.91 -19.44 -0.12
CA ALA A 246 25.23 -20.55 -0.80
C ALA A 246 25.46 -20.47 -2.30
N TYR A 247 25.92 -21.57 -2.88
CA TYR A 247 26.04 -21.77 -4.33
C TYR A 247 24.86 -22.57 -4.80
N ILE A 248 23.84 -21.91 -5.33
CA ILE A 248 22.53 -22.49 -5.66
C ILE A 248 22.46 -22.76 -7.17
N PHE A 249 21.99 -23.92 -7.59
CA PHE A 249 21.72 -24.15 -9.01
C PHE A 249 20.65 -23.19 -9.53
N PRO A 250 20.88 -22.47 -10.66
CA PRO A 250 19.93 -21.45 -11.15
C PRO A 250 18.54 -21.98 -11.42
N SER A 251 18.41 -23.21 -11.93
CA SER A 251 17.11 -23.85 -12.17
C SER A 251 16.32 -24.07 -10.89
N THR A 252 17.00 -24.50 -9.85
CA THR A 252 16.41 -24.80 -8.54
C THR A 252 15.96 -23.51 -7.84
N LEU A 253 16.80 -22.48 -7.86
CA LEU A 253 16.44 -21.17 -7.30
C LEU A 253 15.24 -20.56 -8.04
N ASN A 254 15.26 -20.61 -9.38
CA ASN A 254 14.14 -20.11 -10.18
C ASN A 254 12.82 -20.86 -9.87
N GLN A 255 12.86 -22.17 -9.69
CA GLN A 255 11.70 -22.95 -9.29
C GLN A 255 11.19 -22.57 -7.91
N ALA A 256 12.09 -22.43 -6.93
CA ALA A 256 11.74 -22.03 -5.57
C ALA A 256 11.05 -20.65 -5.55
N LEU A 257 11.66 -19.65 -6.20
CA LEU A 257 11.11 -18.30 -6.31
C LEU A 257 9.74 -18.30 -7.02
N THR A 258 9.63 -19.00 -8.15
CA THR A 258 8.36 -19.06 -8.91
C THR A 258 7.26 -19.73 -8.08
N LYS A 259 7.59 -20.81 -7.35
CA LYS A 259 6.63 -21.50 -6.48
C LYS A 259 6.16 -20.62 -5.32
N ALA A 260 7.03 -19.76 -4.81
CA ALA A 260 6.72 -18.78 -3.77
C ALA A 260 6.04 -17.49 -4.31
N GLY A 261 5.82 -17.39 -5.64
CA GLY A 261 5.15 -16.23 -6.25
C GLY A 261 6.08 -15.09 -6.65
N TYR A 262 7.38 -15.20 -6.42
CA TYR A 262 8.36 -14.17 -6.79
C TYR A 262 8.80 -14.28 -8.25
N SER A 263 9.21 -13.15 -8.84
CA SER A 263 9.78 -13.11 -10.19
C SER A 263 11.30 -13.36 -10.14
N PRO A 264 11.83 -14.52 -10.60
CA PRO A 264 13.27 -14.81 -10.51
C PRO A 264 14.13 -13.75 -11.16
N ARG A 265 13.69 -13.20 -12.29
CA ARG A 265 14.46 -12.18 -13.03
C ARG A 265 14.58 -10.87 -12.25
N LYS A 266 13.50 -10.41 -11.61
CA LYS A 266 13.49 -9.18 -10.82
C LYS A 266 14.30 -9.37 -9.54
N THR A 267 14.09 -10.47 -8.83
CA THR A 267 14.83 -10.81 -7.61
C THR A 267 16.32 -10.92 -7.85
N LEU A 268 16.75 -11.66 -8.90
CA LEU A 268 18.18 -11.78 -9.23
C LEU A 268 18.80 -10.43 -9.60
N LYS A 269 18.08 -9.57 -10.31
CA LYS A 269 18.53 -8.20 -10.62
C LYS A 269 18.69 -7.39 -9.34
N TYR A 270 17.70 -7.39 -8.46
CA TYR A 270 17.75 -6.69 -7.19
C TYR A 270 18.92 -7.15 -6.32
N MET A 271 19.11 -8.47 -6.21
CA MET A 271 20.24 -9.05 -5.46
C MET A 271 21.58 -8.66 -6.05
N ALA A 272 21.69 -8.55 -7.37
CA ALA A 272 22.90 -8.11 -8.05
C ALA A 272 23.18 -6.62 -7.81
N ASP A 273 22.16 -5.78 -7.91
CA ASP A 273 22.26 -4.33 -7.71
C ASP A 273 22.63 -3.99 -6.23
N ASN A 274 22.24 -4.85 -5.28
CA ASN A 274 22.59 -4.73 -3.85
C ASN A 274 23.82 -5.55 -3.42
N GLY A 275 24.54 -6.16 -4.37
CA GLY A 275 25.77 -6.90 -4.07
C GLY A 275 25.59 -8.21 -3.30
N LEU A 276 24.36 -8.72 -3.20
CA LEU A 276 23.99 -9.97 -2.50
C LEU A 276 24.37 -11.22 -3.29
N ILE A 277 24.57 -11.09 -4.60
CA ILE A 277 25.06 -12.17 -5.48
C ILE A 277 26.26 -11.73 -6.29
N ALA A 278 27.11 -12.70 -6.68
CA ALA A 278 28.22 -12.45 -7.58
C ALA A 278 27.75 -12.33 -9.04
N ILE A 279 28.29 -11.35 -9.76
CA ILE A 279 28.02 -11.12 -11.18
C ILE A 279 29.23 -11.60 -11.99
N ALA A 280 28.98 -12.41 -13.03
CA ALA A 280 30.00 -12.78 -14.00
C ALA A 280 29.91 -11.90 -15.26
N ASN A 281 30.98 -11.23 -15.62
CA ASN A 281 31.13 -10.54 -16.89
C ASN A 281 31.80 -11.50 -17.87
N GLU A 282 31.09 -12.11 -18.79
CA GLU A 282 31.63 -12.97 -19.84
C GLU A 282 31.43 -12.30 -21.22
N GLY A 283 32.51 -11.92 -21.86
CA GLY A 283 32.59 -11.52 -23.28
C GLY A 283 32.34 -10.03 -23.56
N SER A 284 32.58 -9.62 -24.79
CA SER A 284 32.49 -8.25 -25.29
C SER A 284 31.05 -7.71 -25.41
N ASP A 285 30.04 -8.56 -25.25
CA ASP A 285 28.64 -8.18 -25.15
C ASP A 285 28.25 -8.01 -23.68
N SER A 286 27.84 -6.81 -23.30
CA SER A 286 27.56 -6.32 -21.95
C SER A 286 26.36 -6.98 -21.25
N LYS A 287 26.05 -8.25 -21.48
CA LYS A 287 25.02 -8.98 -20.73
C LYS A 287 25.54 -9.46 -19.41
N GLN A 288 25.14 -8.78 -18.34
CA GLN A 288 25.36 -9.23 -16.96
C GLN A 288 24.73 -10.62 -16.76
N ARG A 289 25.51 -11.55 -16.22
CA ARG A 289 25.04 -12.89 -15.84
C ARG A 289 25.06 -13.03 -14.34
N TYR A 290 23.93 -13.37 -13.77
CA TYR A 290 23.71 -13.57 -12.34
C TYR A 290 24.15 -14.98 -11.85
N SER A 291 25.08 -15.62 -12.57
CA SER A 291 25.60 -16.94 -12.20
C SER A 291 27.09 -17.06 -12.54
N VAL A 292 27.85 -17.69 -11.65
CA VAL A 292 29.27 -17.91 -11.76
C VAL A 292 29.58 -19.38 -12.07
N LYS A 293 30.69 -19.66 -12.74
CA LYS A 293 31.18 -21.04 -13.00
C LYS A 293 32.06 -21.48 -11.84
N ARG A 294 31.77 -22.67 -11.28
CA ARG A 294 32.56 -23.31 -10.25
C ARG A 294 32.66 -24.82 -10.50
N ARG A 295 33.70 -25.47 -9.97
CA ARG A 295 33.79 -26.93 -9.99
C ARG A 295 32.98 -27.53 -8.86
N PHE A 296 32.11 -28.52 -9.20
CA PHE A 296 31.35 -29.30 -8.27
C PHE A 296 31.31 -30.76 -8.75
N ASP A 297 31.67 -31.71 -7.90
CA ASP A 297 31.76 -33.14 -8.23
C ASP A 297 32.57 -33.39 -9.51
N GLY A 298 33.76 -32.77 -9.58
CA GLY A 298 34.68 -32.90 -10.72
C GLY A 298 34.24 -32.21 -12.01
N ARG A 299 33.03 -31.64 -12.08
CA ARG A 299 32.43 -31.00 -13.27
C ARG A 299 32.33 -29.48 -13.12
N SER A 300 32.36 -28.77 -14.25
CA SER A 300 32.12 -27.31 -14.26
C SER A 300 30.60 -27.05 -14.26
N CYS A 301 30.11 -26.48 -13.16
CA CYS A 301 28.69 -26.14 -12.99
C CYS A 301 28.49 -24.62 -12.86
N ARG A 302 27.29 -24.11 -13.15
CA ARG A 302 26.90 -22.73 -12.89
C ARG A 302 26.10 -22.65 -11.62
N PHE A 303 26.40 -21.62 -10.81
CA PHE A 303 25.70 -21.35 -9.56
C PHE A 303 25.35 -19.87 -9.44
N VAL A 304 24.22 -19.57 -8.79
CA VAL A 304 23.97 -18.28 -8.17
C VAL A 304 24.73 -18.29 -6.84
N GLU A 305 25.71 -17.40 -6.69
CA GLU A 305 26.52 -17.25 -5.48
C GLU A 305 25.84 -16.24 -4.58
N PHE A 306 25.11 -16.70 -3.57
CA PHE A 306 24.30 -15.90 -2.66
C PHE A 306 24.98 -15.76 -1.30
N LYS A 307 25.12 -14.53 -0.82
CA LYS A 307 25.72 -14.18 0.47
C LYS A 307 24.64 -14.11 1.54
N ILE A 308 24.63 -15.09 2.45
CA ILE A 308 23.58 -15.25 3.48
C ILE A 308 23.71 -14.21 4.61
N GLY A 309 24.89 -13.77 4.96
CA GLY A 309 25.16 -12.97 6.17
C GLY A 309 25.09 -11.45 6.01
N GLN A 310 24.90 -10.93 4.80
CA GLN A 310 24.89 -9.46 4.58
C GLN A 310 23.52 -8.80 4.83
N PHE A 311 22.47 -9.58 5.09
CA PHE A 311 21.12 -9.04 5.32
C PHE A 311 20.83 -8.83 6.82
N SER A 312 21.50 -9.55 7.74
CA SER A 312 21.29 -9.41 9.18
C SER A 312 21.98 -8.18 9.82
N GLU A 313 22.97 -7.58 9.13
CA GLU A 313 23.65 -6.40 9.66
C GLU A 313 22.85 -5.08 9.52
N LYS A 314 21.79 -5.07 8.68
CA LYS A 314 20.91 -3.90 8.56
C LYS A 314 19.77 -3.87 9.57
N ASP A 315 19.38 -5.03 10.11
CA ASP A 315 18.32 -5.10 11.12
C ASP A 315 18.80 -4.64 12.49
N ASP A 316 20.09 -4.89 12.84
CA ASP A 316 20.67 -4.41 14.09
C ASP A 316 20.83 -2.87 14.14
N ASP A 317 21.04 -2.22 12.98
CA ASP A 317 21.09 -0.75 12.89
C ASP A 317 19.66 -0.12 12.95
N ILE A 318 18.63 -0.85 12.55
CA ILE A 318 17.23 -0.37 12.60
C ILE A 318 16.69 -0.44 14.03
N GLU A 319 17.02 -1.49 14.81
CA GLU A 319 16.66 -1.54 16.24
C GLU A 319 17.35 -0.41 17.03
N SER A 320 18.60 -0.08 16.70
CA SER A 320 19.34 1.01 17.37
C SER A 320 18.83 2.41 16.99
N GLU A 321 18.22 2.58 15.81
CA GLU A 321 17.55 3.82 15.44
C GLU A 321 16.11 3.90 16.00
N ALA A 322 15.38 2.79 16.09
CA ALA A 322 14.07 2.74 16.72
C ALA A 322 14.14 3.12 18.21
N ASP A 323 15.13 2.58 18.94
CA ASP A 323 15.37 2.93 20.35
C ASP A 323 15.76 4.41 20.56
N LYS A 324 16.37 5.07 19.55
CA LYS A 324 16.65 6.50 19.59
C LYS A 324 15.39 7.35 19.37
N TYR A 325 14.46 6.88 18.53
CA TYR A 325 13.21 7.59 18.28
C TYR A 325 12.20 7.43 19.43
N GLU A 326 12.24 6.34 20.19
CA GLU A 326 11.42 6.20 21.41
C GLU A 326 11.88 7.13 22.55
N GLN A 327 13.15 7.57 22.59
CA GLN A 327 13.66 8.51 23.59
C GLN A 327 13.43 9.98 23.23
N GLU A 328 13.08 10.33 22.01
CA GLU A 328 12.79 11.69 21.56
C GLU A 328 11.30 11.97 21.27
N SER A 329 10.39 11.03 21.55
CA SER A 329 8.96 11.30 21.45
C SER A 329 8.50 12.19 22.60
N PHE A 330 8.51 13.49 22.38
CA PHE A 330 7.79 14.44 23.20
C PHE A 330 6.29 14.21 23.01
N THR A 331 5.71 13.44 23.89
CA THR A 331 4.26 13.41 24.09
C THR A 331 3.94 14.45 25.14
N ASP A 332 3.00 15.37 24.86
CA ASP A 332 2.37 16.17 25.89
C ASP A 332 1.51 15.28 26.80
N SER A 333 0.96 15.86 27.85
CA SER A 333 0.18 15.14 28.86
C SER A 333 -1.06 14.39 28.33
N ASP A 334 -1.40 14.58 27.04
CA ASP A 334 -2.56 14.01 26.38
C ASP A 334 -2.19 12.98 25.28
N GLY A 335 -0.90 12.64 25.14
CA GLY A 335 -0.40 11.61 24.22
C GLY A 335 -0.23 12.05 22.76
N PHE A 336 -0.14 13.34 22.49
CA PHE A 336 0.02 13.89 21.14
C PHE A 336 1.47 14.27 20.84
N MET A 337 1.93 14.02 19.60
CA MET A 337 3.19 14.56 19.09
C MET A 337 3.01 16.04 18.74
N SER A 338 3.75 16.92 19.40
CA SER A 338 3.85 18.33 18.99
C SER A 338 4.77 18.49 17.78
N ILE A 339 4.35 19.30 16.81
CA ILE A 339 5.17 19.68 15.65
C ILE A 339 6.26 20.65 16.13
N PRO A 340 7.56 20.42 15.85
CA PRO A 340 8.60 21.38 16.19
C PRO A 340 8.37 22.72 15.47
N GLU A 341 8.38 23.82 16.21
CA GLU A 341 8.40 25.18 15.64
C GLU A 341 9.65 25.35 14.77
N GLY A 342 9.47 25.65 13.49
CA GLY A 342 10.56 25.96 12.55
C GLY A 342 10.50 25.29 11.19
N MET A 343 9.49 24.48 10.88
CA MET A 343 9.37 23.80 9.57
C MET A 343 8.49 24.51 8.53
N GLU A 344 8.20 25.79 8.69
CA GLU A 344 7.31 26.53 7.77
C GLU A 344 7.97 27.07 6.48
N GLU A 345 9.27 26.94 6.27
CA GLU A 345 9.96 27.74 5.22
C GLU A 345 10.55 26.98 4.02
N GLU A 346 10.45 25.70 3.86
CA GLU A 346 10.98 25.05 2.63
C GLU A 346 10.01 24.08 1.95
N LEU A 347 9.12 24.60 1.13
CA LEU A 347 8.40 23.81 0.12
C LEU A 347 9.09 23.98 -1.25
N PRO A 348 9.58 22.89 -1.88
CA PRO A 348 10.32 22.95 -3.14
C PRO A 348 9.42 22.83 -4.37
N PHE A 349 8.35 23.60 -4.49
CA PHE A 349 7.64 23.77 -5.77
C PHE A 349 7.06 25.19 -5.87
N LYS A 350 7.73 26.00 -6.73
CA LYS A 350 7.12 27.12 -7.44
C LYS A 350 6.68 26.64 -8.79
#